data_f3e6e77c9385f9778cdb3064e0f1b15f
#
_entry.id   f3e6e77c9385f9778cdb3064e0f1b15f
#
_cell.length_a   1.000
_cell.length_b   1.000
_cell.length_c   1.000
_cell.angle_alpha   90.00
_cell.angle_beta   90.00
_cell.angle_gamma   90.00
#
_symmetry.space_group_name_H-M   'P 1'
#
loop_
_entity.id
_entity.type
_entity.pdbx_description
1 polymer ?
#
loop_
_entity_poly.entity_id
_entity_poly.type
_entity_poly.pdbx_seq_one_letter_code
_entity_poly.pdbx_strand_id
1 'polypeptide(L)'
;MNIKQTIVDYKDKFKTNKHLKQSVWLILWNILSLPLTFVTNIVITRYMGATSYGDYLYVQKVFDFVYIILGFGVLQSINRAVLLAKDKGEQTIREYYGSGYLCLLVIYAIICISLYLFTFISPNIREKGLMEIMLCVIPFSLVHYTATYFEQVLPASNKITELIIQRYIPRIGLFLLSLALYLVVKKVDLGLSPIVVVWTIFWSTQILVYLYVFKRIKPSFCDVRSRIKEIVRIDKEFGIQVYFGNLFSTAFTALMPIFLSYFGEDNAGVGFYSLSLMLSQPLSFVPIVVATSHYQKFADYKSIPRKMMITTFMISVATMLILWILVTPFVKIFYTPEFSPVIYLTIISSVGTLLYGISDFFSRYLMAQGKGKSLRNSSFIVGFTTLAMSVALIPWIHETGAAITHVGAGLIYFFIILYYYRKCVLENKLQTIAKGTVNNNN
;
A
#
# COMPACT_ATOMS: atom_id res chain seq x y z
N MET A 1 -28.00 -26.52 -15.59
CA MET A 1 -26.75 -26.77 -14.87
C MET A 1 -27.05 -26.82 -13.38
N ASN A 2 -26.88 -27.97 -12.75
CA ASN A 2 -27.39 -28.23 -11.40
C ASN A 2 -26.50 -27.53 -10.35
N ILE A 3 -26.98 -26.46 -9.73
CA ILE A 3 -26.25 -25.60 -8.77
C ILE A 3 -25.62 -26.44 -7.65
N LYS A 4 -26.30 -27.52 -7.20
CA LYS A 4 -25.76 -28.45 -6.19
C LYS A 4 -24.51 -29.18 -6.66
N GLN A 5 -24.46 -29.65 -7.89
CA GLN A 5 -23.30 -30.31 -8.47
C GLN A 5 -22.10 -29.35 -8.63
N THR A 6 -22.36 -28.12 -9.06
CA THR A 6 -21.36 -27.08 -9.16
C THR A 6 -20.75 -26.72 -7.78
N ILE A 7 -21.56 -26.66 -6.73
CA ILE A 7 -21.10 -26.39 -5.36
C ILE A 7 -20.25 -27.57 -4.82
N VAL A 8 -20.63 -28.81 -5.12
CA VAL A 8 -19.85 -30.01 -4.73
C VAL A 8 -18.52 -30.03 -5.44
N ASP A 9 -18.48 -29.80 -6.75
CA ASP A 9 -17.25 -29.74 -7.55
C ASP A 9 -16.30 -28.61 -7.08
N TYR A 10 -16.85 -27.44 -6.69
CA TYR A 10 -16.06 -26.38 -6.09
C TYR A 10 -15.51 -26.76 -4.71
N LYS A 11 -16.30 -27.46 -3.90
CA LYS A 11 -15.90 -27.91 -2.56
C LYS A 11 -14.78 -28.95 -2.62
N ASP A 12 -14.83 -29.86 -3.59
CA ASP A 12 -13.78 -30.86 -3.79
C ASP A 12 -12.51 -30.27 -4.42
N LYS A 13 -12.63 -29.36 -5.38
CA LYS A 13 -11.51 -28.56 -5.90
C LYS A 13 -10.86 -27.69 -4.81
N PHE A 14 -11.65 -27.14 -3.88
CA PHE A 14 -11.15 -26.37 -2.75
C PHE A 14 -10.37 -27.25 -1.76
N LYS A 15 -10.82 -28.48 -1.50
CA LYS A 15 -10.13 -29.42 -0.60
C LYS A 15 -8.78 -29.90 -1.17
N THR A 16 -8.71 -30.11 -2.47
CA THR A 16 -7.55 -30.71 -3.15
C THR A 16 -6.52 -29.70 -3.63
N ASN A 17 -6.94 -28.47 -3.95
CA ASN A 17 -6.05 -27.44 -4.50
C ASN A 17 -5.48 -26.53 -3.42
N LYS A 18 -4.22 -26.78 -3.01
CA LYS A 18 -3.49 -25.99 -2.02
C LYS A 18 -3.43 -24.49 -2.34
N HIS A 19 -3.23 -24.14 -3.62
CA HIS A 19 -3.13 -22.75 -4.07
C HIS A 19 -4.46 -22.01 -3.93
N LEU A 20 -5.57 -22.67 -4.30
CA LEU A 20 -6.90 -22.11 -4.17
C LEU A 20 -7.24 -21.86 -2.69
N LYS A 21 -6.92 -22.81 -1.81
CA LYS A 21 -7.12 -22.67 -0.38
C LYS A 21 -6.31 -21.49 0.20
N GLN A 22 -5.05 -21.36 -0.16
CA GLN A 22 -4.18 -20.26 0.27
C GLN A 22 -4.72 -18.90 -0.20
N SER A 23 -5.16 -18.79 -1.46
CA SER A 23 -5.72 -17.56 -2.03
C SER A 23 -7.02 -17.15 -1.31
N VAL A 24 -7.92 -18.10 -1.06
CA VAL A 24 -9.17 -17.85 -0.34
C VAL A 24 -8.89 -17.40 1.10
N TRP A 25 -7.95 -18.06 1.81
CA TRP A 25 -7.55 -17.65 3.14
C TRP A 25 -6.97 -16.23 3.15
N LEU A 26 -6.12 -15.88 2.19
CA LEU A 26 -5.57 -14.54 2.07
C LEU A 26 -6.67 -13.49 1.85
N ILE A 27 -7.65 -13.78 0.99
CA ILE A 27 -8.79 -12.89 0.75
C ILE A 27 -9.65 -12.73 2.00
N LEU A 28 -9.98 -13.83 2.68
CA LEU A 28 -10.75 -13.80 3.92
C LEU A 28 -10.05 -12.95 5.00
N TRP A 29 -8.76 -13.15 5.20
CA TRP A 29 -7.98 -12.35 6.15
C TRP A 29 -7.89 -10.88 5.76
N ASN A 30 -7.78 -10.55 4.45
CA ASN A 30 -7.85 -9.16 3.99
C ASN A 30 -9.20 -8.52 4.36
N ILE A 31 -10.32 -9.22 4.14
CA ILE A 31 -11.65 -8.72 4.47
C ILE A 31 -11.83 -8.57 5.98
N LEU A 32 -11.46 -9.58 6.77
CA LEU A 32 -11.56 -9.55 8.24
C LEU A 32 -10.67 -8.49 8.88
N SER A 33 -9.55 -8.16 8.26
CA SER A 33 -8.62 -7.14 8.78
C SER A 33 -9.16 -5.70 8.64
N LEU A 34 -10.11 -5.44 7.76
CA LEU A 34 -10.64 -4.08 7.56
C LEU A 34 -11.35 -3.56 8.82
N PRO A 35 -12.39 -4.25 9.37
CA PRO A 35 -13.03 -3.82 10.61
C PRO A 35 -12.03 -3.72 11.75
N LEU A 36 -11.09 -4.69 11.85
CA LEU A 36 -10.04 -4.67 12.88
C LEU A 36 -9.17 -3.41 12.78
N THR A 37 -8.76 -3.03 11.57
CA THR A 37 -7.96 -1.82 11.33
C THR A 37 -8.74 -0.56 11.70
N PHE A 38 -10.03 -0.47 11.35
CA PHE A 38 -10.88 0.66 11.73
C PHE A 38 -11.03 0.79 13.24
N VAL A 39 -11.35 -0.31 13.94
CA VAL A 39 -11.52 -0.30 15.40
C VAL A 39 -10.20 0.02 16.10
N THR A 40 -9.08 -0.55 15.66
CA THR A 40 -7.75 -0.22 16.18
C THR A 40 -7.45 1.27 16.02
N ASN A 41 -7.75 1.83 14.85
CA ASN A 41 -7.53 3.25 14.58
C ASN A 41 -8.38 4.14 15.49
N ILE A 42 -9.66 3.80 15.73
CA ILE A 42 -10.53 4.51 16.66
C ILE A 42 -9.92 4.52 18.07
N VAL A 43 -9.43 3.38 18.54
CA VAL A 43 -8.80 3.28 19.88
C VAL A 43 -7.54 4.13 19.95
N ILE A 44 -6.67 4.05 18.94
CA ILE A 44 -5.42 4.80 18.88
C ILE A 44 -5.67 6.32 18.83
N THR A 45 -6.60 6.77 17.98
CA THR A 45 -6.92 8.20 17.86
C THR A 45 -7.53 8.77 19.14
N ARG A 46 -8.39 8.01 19.82
CA ARG A 46 -8.95 8.42 21.11
C ARG A 46 -7.91 8.46 22.24
N TYR A 47 -6.87 7.61 22.15
CA TYR A 47 -5.78 7.60 23.11
C TYR A 47 -4.80 8.75 22.87
N MET A 48 -4.44 9.01 21.62
CA MET A 48 -3.40 9.98 21.27
C MET A 48 -3.92 11.42 21.14
N GLY A 49 -5.19 11.62 20.73
CA GLY A 49 -5.68 12.91 20.25
C GLY A 49 -5.19 13.23 18.84
N ALA A 50 -5.64 14.38 18.28
CA ALA A 50 -5.43 14.70 16.87
C ALA A 50 -3.96 14.99 16.53
N THR A 51 -3.29 15.82 17.32
CA THR A 51 -1.90 16.24 17.06
C THR A 51 -0.92 15.06 17.19
N SER A 52 -0.96 14.31 18.30
CA SER A 52 -0.05 13.15 18.49
C SER A 52 -0.32 12.03 17.47
N TYR A 53 -1.57 11.85 17.04
CA TYR A 53 -1.89 10.92 15.96
C TYR A 53 -1.30 11.39 14.63
N GLY A 54 -1.35 12.67 14.35
CA GLY A 54 -0.70 13.28 13.20
C GLY A 54 0.82 13.13 13.22
N ASP A 55 1.44 13.33 14.37
CA ASP A 55 2.88 13.13 14.60
C ASP A 55 3.29 11.67 14.34
N TYR A 56 2.51 10.71 14.87
CA TYR A 56 2.71 9.30 14.63
C TYR A 56 2.69 8.95 13.13
N LEU A 57 1.71 9.47 12.39
CA LEU A 57 1.60 9.25 10.95
C LEU A 57 2.68 9.98 10.16
N TYR A 58 3.05 11.18 10.56
CA TYR A 58 4.15 11.94 9.95
C TYR A 58 5.46 11.14 10.01
N VAL A 59 5.84 10.67 11.20
CA VAL A 59 7.04 9.85 11.39
C VAL A 59 7.01 8.60 10.50
N GLN A 60 5.87 7.92 10.44
CA GLN A 60 5.70 6.77 9.56
C GLN A 60 5.89 7.14 8.09
N LYS A 61 5.35 8.28 7.63
CA LYS A 61 5.48 8.73 6.24
C LYS A 61 6.89 9.17 5.89
N VAL A 62 7.63 9.74 6.83
CA VAL A 62 9.06 10.01 6.66
C VAL A 62 9.83 8.70 6.46
N PHE A 63 9.57 7.65 7.25
CA PHE A 63 10.19 6.34 7.08
C PHE A 63 9.84 5.72 5.71
N ASP A 64 8.56 5.75 5.32
CA ASP A 64 8.11 5.26 4.02
C ASP A 64 8.84 6.01 2.88
N PHE A 65 8.92 7.33 2.95
CA PHE A 65 9.52 8.17 1.92
C PHE A 65 11.03 7.94 1.77
N VAL A 66 11.76 7.91 2.86
CA VAL A 66 13.22 7.66 2.83
C VAL A 66 13.49 6.25 2.29
N TYR A 67 12.69 5.25 2.66
CA TYR A 67 12.79 3.90 2.10
C TYR A 67 12.50 3.86 0.60
N ILE A 68 11.46 4.56 0.13
CA ILE A 68 11.14 4.64 -1.30
C ILE A 68 12.32 5.20 -2.09
N ILE A 69 13.00 6.22 -1.56
CA ILE A 69 14.15 6.85 -2.23
C ILE A 69 15.42 5.98 -2.16
N LEU A 70 15.71 5.37 -1.02
CA LEU A 70 16.96 4.66 -0.78
C LEU A 70 16.88 3.14 -0.98
N GLY A 71 15.72 2.61 -1.33
CA GLY A 71 15.51 1.18 -1.54
C GLY A 71 16.09 0.63 -2.83
N PHE A 72 16.37 1.49 -3.84
CA PHE A 72 17.02 1.19 -5.13
C PHE A 72 16.55 -0.09 -5.84
N GLY A 73 15.35 -0.60 -5.55
CA GLY A 73 14.83 -1.81 -6.19
C GLY A 73 15.36 -3.14 -5.63
N VAL A 74 16.21 -3.11 -4.63
CA VAL A 74 16.88 -4.31 -4.09
C VAL A 74 15.87 -5.36 -3.59
N LEU A 75 14.77 -4.96 -2.94
CA LEU A 75 13.77 -5.93 -2.48
C LEU A 75 13.04 -6.62 -3.66
N GLN A 76 12.79 -5.90 -4.75
CA GLN A 76 12.22 -6.47 -5.98
C GLN A 76 13.19 -7.46 -6.62
N SER A 77 14.47 -7.17 -6.54
CA SER A 77 15.54 -8.05 -7.05
C SER A 77 15.69 -9.31 -6.20
N ILE A 78 15.57 -9.19 -4.88
CA ILE A 78 15.55 -10.35 -3.96
C ILE A 78 14.32 -11.21 -4.25
N ASN A 79 13.13 -10.61 -4.40
CA ASN A 79 11.90 -11.32 -4.80
C ASN A 79 12.13 -12.13 -6.07
N ARG A 80 12.70 -11.52 -7.11
CA ARG A 80 12.98 -12.17 -8.38
C ARG A 80 14.04 -13.27 -8.23
N ALA A 81 15.10 -13.05 -7.44
CA ALA A 81 16.13 -14.06 -7.17
C ALA A 81 15.53 -15.30 -6.50
N VAL A 82 14.69 -15.11 -5.48
CA VAL A 82 13.97 -16.21 -4.81
C VAL A 82 13.04 -16.96 -5.78
N LEU A 83 12.33 -16.23 -6.65
CA LEU A 83 11.47 -16.83 -7.65
C LEU A 83 12.25 -17.69 -8.65
N LEU A 84 13.39 -17.20 -9.15
CA LEU A 84 14.27 -17.91 -10.08
C LEU A 84 15.00 -19.10 -9.43
N ALA A 85 15.12 -19.10 -8.10
CA ALA A 85 15.72 -20.19 -7.34
C ALA A 85 14.76 -21.36 -7.06
N LYS A 86 13.48 -21.25 -7.43
CA LYS A 86 12.46 -22.27 -7.14
C LYS A 86 12.85 -23.66 -7.64
N ASP A 87 13.46 -23.73 -8.81
CA ASP A 87 13.88 -24.99 -9.44
C ASP A 87 15.29 -25.44 -9.00
N LYS A 88 16.04 -24.60 -8.27
CA LYS A 88 17.39 -24.87 -7.78
C LYS A 88 17.44 -25.54 -6.39
N GLY A 89 16.29 -25.79 -5.79
CA GLY A 89 16.15 -26.46 -4.49
C GLY A 89 15.98 -25.52 -3.30
N GLU A 90 15.48 -26.09 -2.20
CA GLU A 90 15.11 -25.31 -1.00
C GLU A 90 16.32 -24.67 -0.30
N GLN A 91 17.48 -25.30 -0.35
CA GLN A 91 18.72 -24.74 0.24
C GLN A 91 19.10 -23.43 -0.44
N THR A 92 19.04 -23.35 -1.77
CA THR A 92 19.33 -22.13 -2.53
C THR A 92 18.35 -20.99 -2.15
N ILE A 93 17.06 -21.32 -1.98
CA ILE A 93 16.07 -20.34 -1.53
C ILE A 93 16.42 -19.80 -0.13
N ARG A 94 16.83 -20.67 0.80
CA ARG A 94 17.25 -20.26 2.16
C ARG A 94 18.49 -19.36 2.14
N GLU A 95 19.43 -19.59 1.22
CA GLU A 95 20.59 -18.74 1.02
C GLU A 95 20.20 -17.35 0.52
N TYR A 96 19.21 -17.24 -0.39
CA TYR A 96 18.66 -15.94 -0.79
C TYR A 96 17.91 -15.24 0.33
N TYR A 97 17.25 -15.97 1.24
CA TYR A 97 16.67 -15.35 2.43
C TYR A 97 17.76 -14.72 3.33
N GLY A 98 18.82 -15.44 3.63
CA GLY A 98 19.91 -14.91 4.46
C GLY A 98 20.65 -13.76 3.79
N SER A 99 21.10 -13.96 2.56
CA SER A 99 21.84 -12.94 1.80
C SER A 99 21.01 -11.70 1.49
N GLY A 100 19.71 -11.88 1.17
CA GLY A 100 18.77 -10.79 0.94
C GLY A 100 18.51 -9.98 2.21
N TYR A 101 18.43 -10.63 3.36
CA TYR A 101 18.28 -9.92 4.64
C TYR A 101 19.54 -9.11 5.00
N LEU A 102 20.73 -9.63 4.69
CA LEU A 102 21.97 -8.85 4.82
C LEU A 102 21.97 -7.61 3.90
N CYS A 103 21.48 -7.74 2.65
CA CYS A 103 21.32 -6.58 1.77
C CYS A 103 20.36 -5.54 2.39
N LEU A 104 19.24 -6.00 2.99
CA LEU A 104 18.32 -5.11 3.70
C LEU A 104 19.04 -4.40 4.85
N LEU A 105 19.85 -5.08 5.65
CA LEU A 105 20.58 -4.47 6.77
C LEU A 105 21.56 -3.38 6.31
N VAL A 106 22.22 -3.57 5.17
CA VAL A 106 23.08 -2.55 4.58
C VAL A 106 22.28 -1.31 4.15
N ILE A 107 21.15 -1.52 3.46
CA ILE A 107 20.25 -0.42 3.08
C ILE A 107 19.70 0.27 4.33
N TYR A 108 19.31 -0.50 5.34
CA TYR A 108 18.83 0.02 6.62
C TYR A 108 19.85 0.93 7.31
N ALA A 109 21.13 0.57 7.31
CA ALA A 109 22.19 1.42 7.86
C ALA A 109 22.26 2.78 7.14
N ILE A 110 22.14 2.78 5.80
CA ILE A 110 22.10 4.01 4.98
C ILE A 110 20.84 4.83 5.32
N ILE A 111 19.69 4.17 5.47
CA ILE A 111 18.43 4.81 5.84
C ILE A 111 18.54 5.43 7.24
N CYS A 112 19.09 4.72 8.23
CA CYS A 112 19.30 5.27 9.57
C CYS A 112 20.16 6.53 9.55
N ILE A 113 21.30 6.51 8.85
CA ILE A 113 22.17 7.68 8.71
C ILE A 113 21.39 8.85 8.09
N SER A 114 20.62 8.59 7.03
CA SER A 114 19.81 9.62 6.35
C SER A 114 18.70 10.16 7.26
N LEU A 115 18.03 9.31 8.02
CA LEU A 115 17.00 9.71 8.97
C LEU A 115 17.57 10.53 10.14
N TYR A 116 18.74 10.16 10.68
CA TYR A 116 19.42 10.97 11.70
C TYR A 116 19.83 12.33 11.15
N LEU A 117 20.45 12.38 9.96
CA LEU A 117 20.79 13.64 9.30
C LEU A 117 19.55 14.50 9.07
N PHE A 118 18.46 13.92 8.58
CA PHE A 118 17.20 14.61 8.38
C PHE A 118 16.63 15.17 9.69
N THR A 119 16.69 14.39 10.78
CA THR A 119 16.22 14.81 12.11
C THR A 119 16.98 16.02 12.63
N PHE A 120 18.30 16.08 12.43
CA PHE A 120 19.12 17.20 12.88
C PHE A 120 19.01 18.44 11.98
N ILE A 121 18.80 18.27 10.68
CA ILE A 121 18.79 19.36 9.70
C ILE A 121 17.38 19.98 9.58
N SER A 122 16.32 19.18 9.73
CA SER A 122 14.94 19.65 9.50
C SER A 122 14.45 20.61 10.58
N PRO A 123 14.16 21.88 10.24
CA PRO A 123 13.57 22.83 11.19
C PRO A 123 12.22 22.36 11.71
N ASN A 124 11.38 21.80 10.83
CA ASN A 124 10.04 21.32 11.14
C ASN A 124 10.01 20.27 12.28
N ILE A 125 10.99 19.36 12.32
CA ILE A 125 11.09 18.35 13.38
C ILE A 125 11.42 19.01 14.72
N ARG A 126 12.28 20.02 14.70
CA ARG A 126 12.69 20.74 15.90
C ARG A 126 11.57 21.63 16.43
N GLU A 127 10.93 22.41 15.58
CA GLU A 127 9.83 23.30 15.94
C GLU A 127 8.61 22.57 16.51
N LYS A 128 8.33 21.36 16.00
CA LYS A 128 7.23 20.52 16.47
C LYS A 128 7.61 19.60 17.65
N GLY A 129 8.81 19.70 18.20
CA GLY A 129 9.24 18.91 19.35
C GLY A 129 9.40 17.41 19.06
N LEU A 130 9.54 17.02 17.78
CA LEU A 130 9.60 15.62 17.38
C LEU A 130 11.00 15.02 17.42
N MET A 131 12.02 15.82 17.76
CA MET A 131 13.41 15.40 17.71
C MET A 131 13.69 14.18 18.59
N GLU A 132 13.26 14.23 19.85
CA GLU A 132 13.48 13.12 20.80
C GLU A 132 12.74 11.86 20.36
N ILE A 133 11.51 12.01 19.89
CA ILE A 133 10.70 10.90 19.35
C ILE A 133 11.43 10.26 18.17
N MET A 134 11.88 11.05 17.20
CA MET A 134 12.61 10.54 16.02
C MET A 134 13.88 9.81 16.45
N LEU A 135 14.70 10.36 17.33
CA LEU A 135 15.92 9.73 17.82
C LEU A 135 15.64 8.38 18.50
N CYS A 136 14.55 8.28 19.27
CA CYS A 136 14.14 7.03 19.90
C CYS A 136 13.63 5.99 18.88
N VAL A 137 12.89 6.44 17.84
CA VAL A 137 12.14 5.53 16.95
C VAL A 137 12.99 5.01 15.80
N ILE A 138 13.98 5.79 15.31
CA ILE A 138 14.83 5.43 14.17
C ILE A 138 15.49 4.05 14.33
N PRO A 139 16.11 3.68 15.47
CA PRO A 139 16.74 2.37 15.61
C PRO A 139 15.77 1.20 15.46
N PHE A 140 14.51 1.41 15.84
CA PHE A 140 13.47 0.38 15.75
C PHE A 140 12.78 0.33 14.40
N SER A 141 13.04 1.27 13.49
CA SER A 141 12.47 1.26 12.13
C SER A 141 12.90 0.02 11.31
N LEU A 142 13.94 -0.71 11.72
CA LEU A 142 14.30 -2.01 11.17
C LEU A 142 13.10 -2.98 11.17
N VAL A 143 12.26 -2.91 12.19
CA VAL A 143 11.06 -3.75 12.29
C VAL A 143 10.11 -3.46 11.13
N HIS A 144 9.91 -2.19 10.79
CA HIS A 144 9.09 -1.75 9.65
C HIS A 144 9.66 -2.26 8.31
N TYR A 145 10.98 -2.11 8.10
CA TYR A 145 11.62 -2.56 6.85
C TYR A 145 11.71 -4.08 6.74
N THR A 146 11.81 -4.79 7.87
CA THR A 146 11.71 -6.25 7.91
C THR A 146 10.32 -6.73 7.49
N ALA A 147 9.24 -6.00 7.85
CA ALA A 147 7.90 -6.28 7.33
C ALA A 147 7.86 -6.21 5.81
N THR A 148 8.40 -5.13 5.24
CA THR A 148 8.46 -4.91 3.79
C THR A 148 9.29 -6.01 3.09
N TYR A 149 10.38 -6.45 3.71
CA TYR A 149 11.18 -7.58 3.22
C TYR A 149 10.33 -8.87 3.13
N PHE A 150 9.62 -9.24 4.19
CA PHE A 150 8.77 -10.42 4.18
C PHE A 150 7.62 -10.33 3.19
N GLU A 151 7.03 -9.13 3.00
CA GLU A 151 6.01 -8.87 1.98
C GLU A 151 6.49 -9.18 0.54
N GLN A 152 7.80 -9.08 0.29
CA GLN A 152 8.40 -9.39 -1.01
C GLN A 152 8.81 -10.86 -1.13
N VAL A 153 9.46 -11.42 -0.12
CA VAL A 153 10.12 -12.74 -0.22
C VAL A 153 9.18 -13.91 -0.01
N LEU A 154 8.20 -13.78 0.91
CA LEU A 154 7.29 -14.89 1.25
C LEU A 154 6.36 -15.29 0.09
N PRO A 155 5.76 -14.36 -0.66
CA PRO A 155 4.98 -14.71 -1.85
C PRO A 155 5.82 -15.38 -2.93
N ALA A 156 7.06 -14.90 -3.17
CA ALA A 156 7.95 -15.45 -4.18
C ALA A 156 8.27 -16.93 -3.97
N SER A 157 8.34 -17.35 -2.71
CA SER A 157 8.59 -18.74 -2.31
C SER A 157 7.33 -19.53 -1.96
N ASN A 158 6.15 -18.97 -2.24
CA ASN A 158 4.84 -19.58 -1.92
C ASN A 158 4.63 -19.89 -0.42
N LYS A 159 5.26 -19.12 0.46
CA LYS A 159 5.09 -19.17 1.93
C LYS A 159 3.91 -18.29 2.36
N ILE A 160 2.73 -18.56 1.80
CA ILE A 160 1.54 -17.71 1.99
C ILE A 160 1.02 -17.75 3.43
N THR A 161 1.16 -18.89 4.13
CA THR A 161 0.76 -19.00 5.54
C THR A 161 1.60 -18.08 6.44
N GLU A 162 2.91 -18.08 6.24
CA GLU A 162 3.86 -17.22 6.95
C GLU A 162 3.58 -15.73 6.63
N LEU A 163 3.21 -15.41 5.39
CA LEU A 163 2.78 -14.07 5.00
C LEU A 163 1.51 -13.63 5.76
N ILE A 164 0.50 -14.50 5.85
CA ILE A 164 -0.72 -14.23 6.60
C ILE A 164 -0.39 -13.97 8.07
N ILE A 165 0.41 -14.83 8.69
CA ILE A 165 0.82 -14.69 10.09
C ILE A 165 1.55 -13.36 10.31
N GLN A 166 2.54 -13.04 9.47
CA GLN A 166 3.32 -11.82 9.55
C GLN A 166 2.46 -10.56 9.38
N ARG A 167 1.46 -10.61 8.52
CA ARG A 167 0.62 -9.46 8.20
C ARG A 167 -0.47 -9.19 9.21
N TYR A 168 -1.09 -10.24 9.77
CA TYR A 168 -2.32 -10.09 10.55
C TYR A 168 -2.15 -10.31 12.06
N ILE A 169 -1.25 -11.18 12.51
CA ILE A 169 -1.03 -11.39 13.95
C ILE A 169 -0.56 -10.11 14.66
N PRO A 170 0.41 -9.31 14.12
CA PRO A 170 0.77 -8.04 14.75
C PRO A 170 -0.38 -7.03 14.81
N ARG A 171 -1.28 -7.03 13.82
CA ARG A 171 -2.47 -6.15 13.83
C ARG A 171 -3.46 -6.53 14.93
N ILE A 172 -3.68 -7.82 15.13
CA ILE A 172 -4.50 -8.33 16.25
C ILE A 172 -3.83 -7.97 17.58
N GLY A 173 -2.53 -8.17 17.69
CA GLY A 173 -1.75 -7.80 18.88
C GLY A 173 -1.84 -6.30 19.17
N LEU A 174 -1.66 -5.45 18.15
CA LEU A 174 -1.82 -4.01 18.28
C LEU A 174 -3.23 -3.63 18.76
N PHE A 175 -4.28 -4.25 18.20
CA PHE A 175 -5.65 -4.01 18.63
C PHE A 175 -5.86 -4.36 20.11
N LEU A 176 -5.50 -5.58 20.51
CA LEU A 176 -5.73 -6.06 21.86
C LEU A 176 -4.94 -5.24 22.90
N LEU A 177 -3.67 -4.94 22.61
CA LEU A 177 -2.83 -4.17 23.51
C LEU A 177 -3.22 -2.69 23.54
N SER A 178 -3.61 -2.08 22.40
CA SER A 178 -4.13 -0.71 22.38
C SER A 178 -5.45 -0.59 23.12
N LEU A 179 -6.32 -1.59 23.01
CA LEU A 179 -7.57 -1.63 23.78
C LEU A 179 -7.30 -1.78 25.29
N ALA A 180 -6.41 -2.67 25.67
CA ALA A 180 -5.99 -2.82 27.07
C ALA A 180 -5.39 -1.52 27.60
N LEU A 181 -4.52 -0.87 26.83
CA LEU A 181 -3.93 0.42 27.16
C LEU A 181 -5.01 1.49 27.36
N TYR A 182 -5.96 1.62 26.43
CA TYR A 182 -7.04 2.59 26.51
C TYR A 182 -7.91 2.40 27.76
N LEU A 183 -8.17 1.15 28.16
CA LEU A 183 -8.97 0.82 29.33
C LEU A 183 -8.22 1.05 30.66
N VAL A 184 -6.91 0.79 30.68
CA VAL A 184 -6.08 0.84 31.91
C VAL A 184 -5.44 2.23 32.08
N VAL A 185 -4.81 2.76 31.05
CA VAL A 185 -3.94 3.97 31.13
C VAL A 185 -4.74 5.26 31.17
N LYS A 186 -6.01 5.26 30.79
CA LYS A 186 -6.90 6.40 31.10
C LYS A 186 -6.90 6.78 32.59
N LYS A 187 -6.36 5.90 33.45
CA LYS A 187 -6.26 6.04 34.90
C LYS A 187 -4.83 6.22 35.45
N VAL A 188 -3.78 6.04 34.59
CA VAL A 188 -2.37 6.06 35.04
C VAL A 188 -1.57 6.85 34.02
N ASP A 189 -0.98 7.96 34.45
CA ASP A 189 0.00 8.70 33.66
C ASP A 189 1.32 7.89 33.64
N LEU A 190 1.72 7.43 32.45
CA LEU A 190 2.96 6.67 32.25
C LEU A 190 4.18 7.58 32.08
N GLY A 191 4.01 8.91 32.04
CA GLY A 191 5.11 9.85 31.79
C GLY A 191 5.80 9.69 30.42
N LEU A 192 5.23 8.88 29.53
CA LEU A 192 5.77 8.59 28.18
C LEU A 192 4.89 9.21 27.09
N SER A 193 5.52 9.69 26.02
CA SER A 193 4.78 10.14 24.85
C SER A 193 3.85 9.04 24.30
N PRO A 194 2.56 9.34 24.05
CA PRO A 194 1.61 8.39 23.51
C PRO A 194 2.11 7.73 22.20
N ILE A 195 2.89 8.45 21.40
CA ILE A 195 3.50 7.98 20.18
C ILE A 195 4.47 6.84 20.45
N VAL A 196 5.38 7.02 21.38
CA VAL A 196 6.38 6.01 21.76
C VAL A 196 5.70 4.75 22.31
N VAL A 197 4.63 4.91 23.09
CA VAL A 197 3.87 3.79 23.65
C VAL A 197 3.23 2.96 22.54
N VAL A 198 2.52 3.59 21.58
CA VAL A 198 1.88 2.88 20.46
C VAL A 198 2.91 2.21 19.56
N TRP A 199 4.03 2.88 19.26
CA TRP A 199 5.14 2.27 18.50
C TRP A 199 5.74 1.06 19.22
N THR A 200 5.98 1.16 20.52
CA THR A 200 6.54 0.05 21.31
C THR A 200 5.62 -1.16 21.29
N ILE A 201 4.31 -0.95 21.46
CA ILE A 201 3.32 -2.03 21.36
C ILE A 201 3.36 -2.69 19.97
N PHE A 202 3.33 -1.88 18.92
CA PHE A 202 3.31 -2.37 17.54
C PHE A 202 4.57 -3.18 17.22
N TRP A 203 5.74 -2.66 17.56
CA TRP A 203 7.00 -3.35 17.31
C TRP A 203 7.20 -4.59 18.13
N SER A 204 6.80 -4.59 19.41
CA SER A 204 6.90 -5.78 20.27
C SER A 204 6.12 -6.95 19.66
N THR A 205 4.89 -6.70 19.18
CA THR A 205 4.08 -7.72 18.52
C THR A 205 4.68 -8.18 17.19
N GLN A 206 5.29 -7.27 16.43
CA GLN A 206 5.97 -7.61 15.19
C GLN A 206 7.23 -8.44 15.41
N ILE A 207 8.08 -8.05 16.35
CA ILE A 207 9.33 -8.77 16.66
C ILE A 207 9.05 -10.23 16.98
N LEU A 208 8.07 -10.52 17.85
CA LEU A 208 7.69 -11.89 18.20
C LEU A 208 7.28 -12.71 16.97
N VAL A 209 6.50 -12.11 16.09
CA VAL A 209 6.07 -12.77 14.85
C VAL A 209 7.24 -12.97 13.90
N TYR A 210 8.17 -12.00 13.79
CA TYR A 210 9.34 -12.13 12.92
C TYR A 210 10.28 -13.22 13.38
N LEU A 211 10.50 -13.35 14.68
CA LEU A 211 11.27 -14.48 15.24
C LEU A 211 10.65 -15.83 14.85
N TYR A 212 9.31 -15.93 14.91
CA TYR A 212 8.61 -17.12 14.44
C TYR A 212 8.79 -17.34 12.92
N VAL A 213 8.64 -16.30 12.09
CA VAL A 213 8.79 -16.41 10.63
C VAL A 213 10.22 -16.80 10.27
N PHE A 214 11.25 -16.18 10.88
CA PHE A 214 12.66 -16.54 10.66
C PHE A 214 12.93 -18.00 11.03
N LYS A 215 12.39 -18.49 12.14
CA LYS A 215 12.50 -19.91 12.52
C LYS A 215 11.87 -20.84 11.48
N ARG A 216 10.80 -20.40 10.79
CA ARG A 216 10.08 -21.19 9.77
C ARG A 216 10.77 -21.18 8.41
N ILE A 217 11.29 -20.03 7.99
CA ILE A 217 11.96 -19.91 6.68
C ILE A 217 13.42 -20.42 6.72
N LYS A 218 14.03 -20.47 7.91
CA LYS A 218 15.40 -20.97 8.16
C LYS A 218 16.42 -20.34 7.19
N PRO A 219 16.65 -19.00 7.24
CA PRO A 219 17.61 -18.35 6.36
C PRO A 219 18.98 -18.99 6.53
N SER A 220 19.70 -19.20 5.43
CA SER A 220 21.06 -19.72 5.41
C SER A 220 22.03 -18.62 5.02
N PHE A 221 23.15 -18.54 5.70
CA PHE A 221 24.22 -17.59 5.44
C PHE A 221 25.43 -18.29 4.79
N CYS A 222 25.23 -19.46 4.19
CA CYS A 222 26.20 -20.11 3.33
C CYS A 222 26.24 -19.36 1.99
N ASP A 223 27.42 -19.29 1.37
CA ASP A 223 27.63 -18.71 0.04
C ASP A 223 27.11 -17.26 -0.17
N VAL A 224 27.09 -16.46 0.92
CA VAL A 224 26.58 -15.08 0.94
C VAL A 224 27.17 -14.23 -0.20
N ARG A 225 28.49 -14.32 -0.43
CA ARG A 225 29.18 -13.50 -1.43
C ARG A 225 28.69 -13.77 -2.85
N SER A 226 28.44 -15.03 -3.19
CA SER A 226 27.93 -15.43 -4.51
C SER A 226 26.47 -14.96 -4.68
N ARG A 227 25.62 -15.16 -3.64
CA ARG A 227 24.22 -14.76 -3.67
C ARG A 227 24.03 -13.24 -3.73
N ILE A 228 24.83 -12.47 -2.98
CA ILE A 228 24.82 -11.01 -3.09
C ILE A 228 25.23 -10.54 -4.49
N LYS A 229 26.27 -11.13 -5.10
CA LYS A 229 26.67 -10.79 -6.47
C LYS A 229 25.53 -11.07 -7.47
N GLU A 230 24.81 -12.19 -7.29
CA GLU A 230 23.67 -12.54 -8.14
C GLU A 230 22.49 -11.58 -7.93
N ILE A 231 22.17 -11.21 -6.68
CA ILE A 231 21.14 -10.18 -6.35
C ILE A 231 21.51 -8.84 -7.02
N VAL A 232 22.75 -8.37 -6.89
CA VAL A 232 23.21 -7.11 -7.51
C VAL A 232 23.15 -7.17 -9.03
N ARG A 233 23.45 -8.33 -9.65
CA ARG A 233 23.28 -8.49 -11.10
C ARG A 233 21.82 -8.37 -11.50
N ILE A 234 20.93 -9.06 -10.81
CA ILE A 234 19.47 -9.00 -11.05
C ILE A 234 18.97 -7.57 -10.81
N ASP A 235 19.53 -6.87 -9.84
CA ASP A 235 19.15 -5.49 -9.55
C ASP A 235 19.47 -4.55 -10.71
N LYS A 236 20.65 -4.64 -11.27
CA LYS A 236 21.04 -3.86 -12.45
C LYS A 236 20.17 -4.14 -13.68
N GLU A 237 19.79 -5.41 -13.88
CA GLU A 237 19.01 -5.84 -15.05
C GLU A 237 17.50 -5.58 -14.90
N PHE A 238 16.98 -5.66 -13.67
CA PHE A 238 15.53 -5.66 -13.41
C PHE A 238 15.13 -4.69 -12.28
N GLY A 239 15.76 -4.77 -11.10
CA GLY A 239 15.33 -4.07 -9.90
C GLY A 239 15.30 -2.56 -10.06
N ILE A 240 16.38 -1.98 -10.57
CA ILE A 240 16.52 -0.54 -10.84
C ILE A 240 15.42 -0.06 -11.82
N GLN A 241 15.11 -0.83 -12.85
CA GLN A 241 14.07 -0.46 -13.81
C GLN A 241 12.68 -0.42 -13.17
N VAL A 242 12.35 -1.43 -12.34
CA VAL A 242 11.10 -1.48 -11.58
C VAL A 242 11.05 -0.35 -10.55
N TYR A 243 12.17 -0.08 -9.89
CA TYR A 243 12.31 1.01 -8.93
C TYR A 243 11.97 2.37 -9.57
N PHE A 244 12.63 2.74 -10.66
CA PHE A 244 12.33 4.00 -11.36
C PHE A 244 10.89 4.06 -11.88
N GLY A 245 10.33 2.92 -12.30
CA GLY A 245 8.93 2.85 -12.71
C GLY A 245 7.93 3.21 -11.61
N ASN A 246 8.25 2.83 -10.37
CA ASN A 246 7.37 3.04 -9.21
C ASN A 246 7.71 4.30 -8.40
N LEU A 247 8.96 4.78 -8.48
CA LEU A 247 9.47 5.88 -7.66
C LEU A 247 8.57 7.11 -7.75
N PHE A 248 8.26 7.55 -8.96
CA PHE A 248 7.53 8.80 -9.17
C PHE A 248 6.10 8.76 -8.61
N SER A 249 5.36 7.67 -8.85
CA SER A 249 3.98 7.58 -8.36
C SER A 249 3.92 7.42 -6.84
N THR A 250 4.84 6.65 -6.25
CA THR A 250 4.80 6.31 -4.82
C THR A 250 5.45 7.40 -3.98
N ALA A 251 6.60 7.95 -4.42
CA ALA A 251 7.30 8.98 -3.67
C ALA A 251 6.49 10.28 -3.55
N PHE A 252 5.88 10.74 -4.64
CA PHE A 252 5.08 11.98 -4.58
C PHE A 252 3.82 11.82 -3.74
N THR A 253 3.21 10.64 -3.71
CA THR A 253 2.08 10.37 -2.80
C THR A 253 2.54 10.36 -1.33
N ALA A 254 3.73 9.84 -1.03
CA ALA A 254 4.30 9.84 0.32
C ALA A 254 4.75 11.24 0.77
N LEU A 255 5.06 12.15 -0.16
CA LEU A 255 5.41 13.53 0.15
C LEU A 255 4.24 14.39 0.65
N MET A 256 2.99 14.09 0.29
CA MET A 256 1.84 14.91 0.68
C MET A 256 1.71 15.10 2.21
N PRO A 257 1.77 14.05 3.05
CA PRO A 257 1.79 14.22 4.51
C PRO A 257 3.01 14.99 5.02
N ILE A 258 4.17 14.88 4.35
CA ILE A 258 5.39 15.62 4.71
C ILE A 258 5.21 17.12 4.42
N PHE A 259 4.64 17.48 3.26
CA PHE A 259 4.28 18.86 2.96
C PHE A 259 3.25 19.42 3.93
N LEU A 260 2.22 18.63 4.27
CA LEU A 260 1.23 19.03 5.29
C LEU A 260 1.88 19.33 6.62
N SER A 261 2.83 18.50 7.05
CA SER A 261 3.60 18.77 8.26
C SER A 261 4.45 20.05 8.15
N TYR A 262 5.07 20.28 7.01
CA TYR A 262 5.96 21.43 6.81
C TYR A 262 5.21 22.78 6.82
N PHE A 263 4.03 22.83 6.21
CA PHE A 263 3.24 24.07 6.08
C PHE A 263 2.15 24.24 7.16
N GLY A 264 1.85 23.19 7.93
CA GLY A 264 0.90 23.26 9.04
C GLY A 264 1.55 23.72 10.36
N GLU A 265 0.79 24.36 11.22
CA GLU A 265 1.25 24.77 12.57
C GLU A 265 1.58 23.55 13.42
N ASP A 266 0.75 22.53 13.34
CA ASP A 266 0.95 21.22 13.96
C ASP A 266 0.72 20.08 12.96
N ASN A 267 0.76 18.83 13.43
CA ASN A 267 0.56 17.68 12.58
C ASN A 267 -0.89 17.12 12.60
N ALA A 268 -1.84 17.78 13.24
CA ALA A 268 -3.24 17.34 13.26
C ALA A 268 -3.80 17.21 11.83
N GLY A 269 -3.45 18.15 10.94
CA GLY A 269 -3.82 18.10 9.52
C GLY A 269 -3.32 16.84 8.80
N VAL A 270 -2.13 16.34 9.14
CA VAL A 270 -1.60 15.05 8.64
C VAL A 270 -2.50 13.91 9.10
N GLY A 271 -2.91 13.95 10.38
CA GLY A 271 -3.84 12.99 10.96
C GLY A 271 -5.19 13.00 10.26
N PHE A 272 -5.79 14.17 10.10
CA PHE A 272 -7.10 14.35 9.46
C PHE A 272 -7.11 13.88 8.01
N TYR A 273 -6.12 14.31 7.23
CA TYR A 273 -6.00 13.88 5.83
C TYR A 273 -5.79 12.36 5.70
N SER A 274 -4.89 11.78 6.48
CA SER A 274 -4.62 10.35 6.42
C SER A 274 -5.82 9.52 6.85
N LEU A 275 -6.56 9.97 7.87
CA LEU A 275 -7.81 9.32 8.31
C LEU A 275 -8.90 9.44 7.25
N SER A 276 -9.01 10.59 6.57
CA SER A 276 -9.98 10.77 5.48
C SER A 276 -9.71 9.81 4.31
N LEU A 277 -8.45 9.60 3.96
CA LEU A 277 -8.05 8.60 2.95
C LEU A 277 -8.38 7.18 3.41
N MET A 278 -8.11 6.85 4.68
CA MET A 278 -8.43 5.53 5.23
C MET A 278 -9.93 5.24 5.18
N LEU A 279 -10.78 6.21 5.52
CA LEU A 279 -12.24 6.07 5.45
C LEU A 279 -12.75 5.97 4.01
N SER A 280 -12.07 6.60 3.05
CA SER A 280 -12.41 6.57 1.63
C SER A 280 -11.92 5.30 0.92
N GLN A 281 -10.89 4.63 1.45
CA GLN A 281 -10.22 3.48 0.81
C GLN A 281 -11.17 2.37 0.32
N PRO A 282 -12.25 1.99 1.05
CA PRO A 282 -13.19 0.97 0.60
C PRO A 282 -13.83 1.25 -0.76
N LEU A 283 -13.92 2.51 -1.19
CA LEU A 283 -14.51 2.90 -2.49
C LEU A 283 -13.72 2.35 -3.68
N SER A 284 -12.41 2.20 -3.53
CA SER A 284 -11.57 1.63 -4.59
C SER A 284 -11.71 0.12 -4.74
N PHE A 285 -12.27 -0.58 -3.74
CA PHE A 285 -12.35 -2.05 -3.77
C PHE A 285 -13.28 -2.56 -4.85
N VAL A 286 -14.42 -1.92 -5.08
CA VAL A 286 -15.40 -2.37 -6.09
C VAL A 286 -14.77 -2.46 -7.47
N PRO A 287 -14.18 -1.38 -8.04
CA PRO A 287 -13.52 -1.44 -9.34
C PRO A 287 -12.35 -2.44 -9.38
N ILE A 288 -11.54 -2.47 -8.30
CA ILE A 288 -10.37 -3.34 -8.22
C ILE A 288 -10.76 -4.82 -8.20
N VAL A 289 -11.79 -5.19 -7.44
CA VAL A 289 -12.28 -6.58 -7.36
C VAL A 289 -12.83 -7.04 -8.70
N VAL A 290 -13.65 -6.20 -9.37
CA VAL A 290 -14.19 -6.51 -10.70
C VAL A 290 -13.05 -6.68 -11.72
N ALA A 291 -12.08 -5.78 -11.73
CA ALA A 291 -10.95 -5.86 -12.65
C ALA A 291 -10.07 -7.10 -12.40
N THR A 292 -9.83 -7.42 -11.12
CA THR A 292 -9.01 -8.58 -10.74
C THR A 292 -9.69 -9.89 -11.12
N SER A 293 -11.00 -10.00 -10.90
CA SER A 293 -11.76 -11.22 -11.24
C SER A 293 -11.85 -11.48 -12.75
N HIS A 294 -11.73 -10.44 -13.56
CA HIS A 294 -11.76 -10.54 -15.02
C HIS A 294 -10.39 -10.38 -15.70
N TYR A 295 -9.31 -10.32 -14.93
CA TYR A 295 -7.98 -9.99 -15.44
C TYR A 295 -7.51 -10.92 -16.58
N GLN A 296 -7.69 -12.22 -16.43
CA GLN A 296 -7.35 -13.20 -17.48
C GLN A 296 -8.18 -12.97 -18.76
N LYS A 297 -9.50 -12.72 -18.59
CA LYS A 297 -10.39 -12.46 -19.73
C LYS A 297 -10.07 -11.13 -20.43
N PHE A 298 -9.48 -10.18 -19.72
CA PHE A 298 -9.06 -8.89 -20.33
C PHE A 298 -7.98 -9.07 -21.40
N ALA A 299 -7.15 -10.13 -21.31
CA ALA A 299 -6.19 -10.44 -22.37
C ALA A 299 -6.88 -10.77 -23.70
N ASP A 300 -8.05 -11.44 -23.65
CA ASP A 300 -8.81 -11.88 -24.82
C ASP A 300 -9.81 -10.82 -25.33
N TYR A 301 -10.19 -9.85 -24.47
CA TYR A 301 -11.19 -8.88 -24.81
C TYR A 301 -10.62 -7.76 -25.71
N LYS A 302 -11.23 -7.54 -26.89
CA LYS A 302 -10.91 -6.39 -27.74
C LYS A 302 -11.27 -5.04 -27.08
N SER A 303 -12.28 -5.05 -26.20
CA SER A 303 -12.69 -3.93 -25.36
C SER A 303 -13.42 -4.48 -24.13
N ILE A 304 -13.41 -3.72 -23.04
CA ILE A 304 -14.18 -4.06 -21.85
C ILE A 304 -15.68 -4.00 -22.18
N PRO A 305 -16.50 -5.00 -21.85
CA PRO A 305 -17.94 -4.98 -22.09
C PRO A 305 -18.62 -3.75 -21.46
N ARG A 306 -19.43 -3.03 -22.26
CA ARG A 306 -20.09 -1.79 -21.82
C ARG A 306 -20.94 -1.99 -20.55
N LYS A 307 -21.65 -3.11 -20.46
CA LYS A 307 -22.46 -3.46 -19.28
C LYS A 307 -21.59 -3.52 -18.03
N MET A 308 -20.42 -4.16 -18.09
CA MET A 308 -19.50 -4.27 -16.97
C MET A 308 -18.95 -2.91 -16.53
N MET A 309 -18.56 -2.04 -17.47
CA MET A 309 -18.11 -0.68 -17.15
C MET A 309 -19.20 0.12 -16.44
N ILE A 310 -20.43 0.13 -16.98
CA ILE A 310 -21.55 0.87 -16.42
C ILE A 310 -21.90 0.33 -15.04
N THR A 311 -22.03 -0.98 -14.90
CA THR A 311 -22.37 -1.60 -13.61
C THR A 311 -21.31 -1.30 -12.54
N THR A 312 -20.04 -1.43 -12.87
CA THR A 312 -18.93 -1.10 -11.95
C THR A 312 -18.99 0.37 -11.54
N PHE A 313 -19.18 1.28 -12.50
CA PHE A 313 -19.27 2.71 -12.22
C PHE A 313 -20.48 3.03 -11.33
N MET A 314 -21.66 2.53 -11.65
CA MET A 314 -22.89 2.77 -10.86
C MET A 314 -22.78 2.26 -9.43
N ILE A 315 -22.24 1.04 -9.22
CA ILE A 315 -22.03 0.50 -7.87
C ILE A 315 -21.01 1.37 -7.11
N SER A 316 -19.92 1.79 -7.77
CA SER A 316 -18.91 2.62 -7.11
C SER A 316 -19.43 4.00 -6.72
N VAL A 317 -20.27 4.62 -7.56
CA VAL A 317 -20.94 5.89 -7.23
C VAL A 317 -21.96 5.68 -6.10
N ALA A 318 -22.74 4.61 -6.14
CA ALA A 318 -23.69 4.29 -5.06
C ALA A 318 -22.97 4.10 -3.71
N THR A 319 -21.84 3.38 -3.68
CA THR A 319 -21.05 3.21 -2.45
C THR A 319 -20.46 4.55 -1.96
N MET A 320 -20.07 5.46 -2.85
CA MET A 320 -19.62 6.80 -2.47
C MET A 320 -20.75 7.62 -1.84
N LEU A 321 -21.97 7.60 -2.41
CA LEU A 321 -23.11 8.29 -1.83
C LEU A 321 -23.49 7.73 -0.46
N ILE A 322 -23.44 6.42 -0.29
CA ILE A 322 -23.63 5.77 1.02
C ILE A 322 -22.56 6.25 2.02
N LEU A 323 -21.29 6.32 1.61
CA LEU A 323 -20.23 6.85 2.47
C LEU A 323 -20.52 8.29 2.91
N TRP A 324 -20.98 9.16 2.02
CA TRP A 324 -21.30 10.56 2.35
C TRP A 324 -22.41 10.67 3.41
N ILE A 325 -23.39 9.80 3.35
CA ILE A 325 -24.46 9.73 4.38
C ILE A 325 -23.90 9.22 5.71
N LEU A 326 -23.04 8.20 5.66
CA LEU A 326 -22.58 7.51 6.86
C LEU A 326 -21.38 8.18 7.54
N VAL A 327 -20.54 8.94 6.82
CA VAL A 327 -19.30 9.50 7.38
C VAL A 327 -19.55 10.45 8.55
N THR A 328 -20.59 11.29 8.46
CA THR A 328 -20.92 12.25 9.53
C THR A 328 -21.31 11.56 10.84
N PRO A 329 -22.32 10.67 10.89
CA PRO A 329 -22.64 9.95 12.12
C PRO A 329 -21.48 9.06 12.59
N PHE A 330 -20.76 8.44 11.66
CA PHE A 330 -19.61 7.58 12.01
C PHE A 330 -18.51 8.35 12.74
N VAL A 331 -18.06 9.49 12.21
CA VAL A 331 -17.03 10.29 12.84
C VAL A 331 -17.51 10.84 14.18
N LYS A 332 -18.73 11.37 14.28
CA LYS A 332 -19.28 11.91 15.53
C LYS A 332 -19.46 10.87 16.63
N ILE A 333 -19.76 9.62 16.31
CA ILE A 333 -19.96 8.55 17.30
C ILE A 333 -18.62 7.94 17.75
N PHE A 334 -17.72 7.69 16.80
CA PHE A 334 -16.54 6.88 17.07
C PHE A 334 -15.29 7.71 17.36
N TYR A 335 -15.17 8.95 16.89
CA TYR A 335 -14.00 9.82 17.11
C TYR A 335 -14.31 10.96 18.10
N THR A 336 -13.26 11.61 18.59
CA THR A 336 -13.42 12.83 19.42
C THR A 336 -13.81 14.03 18.57
N PRO A 337 -14.41 15.10 19.16
CA PRO A 337 -14.82 16.30 18.41
C PRO A 337 -13.68 16.96 17.60
N GLU A 338 -12.43 16.80 18.03
CA GLU A 338 -11.23 17.30 17.34
C GLU A 338 -11.13 16.77 15.90
N PHE A 339 -11.63 15.56 15.64
CA PHE A 339 -11.63 14.93 14.32
C PHE A 339 -12.78 15.38 13.40
N SER A 340 -13.56 16.38 13.77
CA SER A 340 -14.63 16.94 12.93
C SER A 340 -14.16 17.29 11.50
N PRO A 341 -12.95 17.84 11.27
CA PRO A 341 -12.45 18.12 9.91
C PRO A 341 -12.38 16.90 9.01
N VAL A 342 -12.27 15.70 9.56
CA VAL A 342 -12.24 14.46 8.79
C VAL A 342 -13.51 14.26 7.95
N ILE A 343 -14.67 14.80 8.40
CA ILE A 343 -15.94 14.63 7.71
C ILE A 343 -15.88 15.24 6.31
N TYR A 344 -15.58 16.54 6.19
CA TYR A 344 -15.53 17.20 4.90
C TYR A 344 -14.32 16.74 4.06
N LEU A 345 -13.18 16.44 4.71
CA LEU A 345 -12.03 15.88 4.01
C LEU A 345 -12.32 14.52 3.41
N THR A 346 -13.11 13.67 4.10
CA THR A 346 -13.52 12.37 3.57
C THR A 346 -14.46 12.54 2.36
N ILE A 347 -15.37 13.50 2.40
CA ILE A 347 -16.25 13.81 1.27
C ILE A 347 -15.41 14.21 0.05
N ILE A 348 -14.45 15.10 0.20
CA ILE A 348 -13.56 15.53 -0.90
C ILE A 348 -12.69 14.36 -1.36
N SER A 349 -11.96 13.73 -0.44
CA SER A 349 -11.01 12.64 -0.78
C SER A 349 -11.69 11.43 -1.40
N SER A 350 -12.97 11.17 -1.05
CA SER A 350 -13.75 10.06 -1.61
C SER A 350 -13.92 10.17 -3.13
N VAL A 351 -14.06 11.37 -3.67
CA VAL A 351 -14.10 11.62 -5.12
C VAL A 351 -12.78 11.22 -5.77
N GLY A 352 -11.66 11.63 -5.19
CA GLY A 352 -10.33 11.24 -5.65
C GLY A 352 -10.14 9.72 -5.61
N THR A 353 -10.48 9.08 -4.49
CA THR A 353 -10.36 7.63 -4.31
C THR A 353 -11.23 6.85 -5.30
N LEU A 354 -12.44 7.33 -5.59
CA LEU A 354 -13.31 6.75 -6.61
C LEU A 354 -12.64 6.83 -8.00
N LEU A 355 -12.10 7.99 -8.36
CA LEU A 355 -11.42 8.21 -9.63
C LEU A 355 -10.19 7.31 -9.78
N TYR A 356 -9.37 7.17 -8.72
CA TYR A 356 -8.25 6.22 -8.70
C TYR A 356 -8.74 4.78 -8.88
N GLY A 357 -9.78 4.35 -8.17
CA GLY A 357 -10.33 3.01 -8.30
C GLY A 357 -10.81 2.69 -9.71
N ILE A 358 -11.55 3.63 -10.35
CA ILE A 358 -12.00 3.47 -11.73
C ILE A 358 -10.81 3.46 -12.70
N SER A 359 -9.81 4.31 -12.47
CA SER A 359 -8.58 4.33 -13.27
C SER A 359 -7.84 3.00 -13.19
N ASP A 360 -7.75 2.43 -11.99
CA ASP A 360 -7.13 1.11 -11.77
C ASP A 360 -7.88 -0.03 -12.47
N PHE A 361 -9.20 0.08 -12.60
CA PHE A 361 -9.99 -0.86 -13.39
C PHE A 361 -9.55 -0.87 -14.86
N PHE A 362 -9.39 0.30 -15.50
CA PHE A 362 -8.90 0.40 -16.88
C PHE A 362 -7.40 0.08 -16.98
N SER A 363 -6.62 0.44 -15.99
CA SER A 363 -5.18 0.15 -15.90
C SER A 363 -4.91 -1.36 -15.93
N ARG A 364 -5.72 -2.16 -15.24
CA ARG A 364 -5.61 -3.63 -15.27
C ARG A 364 -5.93 -4.22 -16.63
N TYR A 365 -6.86 -3.63 -17.39
CA TYR A 365 -7.09 -4.01 -18.77
C TYR A 365 -5.85 -3.71 -19.63
N LEU A 366 -5.30 -2.50 -19.54
CA LEU A 366 -4.08 -2.13 -20.28
C LEU A 366 -2.89 -3.01 -19.92
N MET A 367 -2.78 -3.41 -18.64
CA MET A 367 -1.76 -4.34 -18.18
C MET A 367 -1.94 -5.73 -18.81
N ALA A 368 -3.16 -6.25 -18.86
CA ALA A 368 -3.46 -7.53 -19.50
C ALA A 368 -3.19 -7.51 -21.01
N GLN A 369 -3.37 -6.34 -21.66
CA GLN A 369 -3.04 -6.10 -23.06
C GLN A 369 -1.56 -5.79 -23.33
N GLY A 370 -0.68 -5.86 -22.30
CA GLY A 370 0.76 -5.63 -22.45
C GLY A 370 1.17 -4.18 -22.69
N LYS A 371 0.31 -3.19 -22.39
CA LYS A 371 0.57 -1.76 -22.63
C LYS A 371 1.40 -1.10 -21.53
N GLY A 372 2.50 -1.72 -21.09
CA GLY A 372 3.34 -1.27 -19.96
C GLY A 372 3.88 0.16 -20.14
N LYS A 373 4.26 0.57 -21.35
CA LYS A 373 4.72 1.94 -21.63
C LYS A 373 3.65 2.99 -21.30
N SER A 374 2.37 2.71 -21.62
CA SER A 374 1.25 3.61 -21.33
C SER A 374 1.04 3.76 -19.82
N LEU A 375 1.14 2.66 -19.06
CA LEU A 375 1.03 2.66 -17.60
C LEU A 375 2.15 3.47 -16.94
N ARG A 376 3.40 3.25 -17.37
CA ARG A 376 4.54 4.03 -16.91
C ARG A 376 4.36 5.52 -17.14
N ASN A 377 3.99 5.93 -18.35
CA ASN A 377 3.80 7.34 -18.69
C ASN A 377 2.66 7.97 -17.86
N SER A 378 1.57 7.22 -17.63
CA SER A 378 0.49 7.66 -16.75
C SER A 378 1.00 7.90 -15.32
N SER A 379 1.80 7.00 -14.76
CA SER A 379 2.38 7.15 -13.41
C SER A 379 3.26 8.39 -13.30
N PHE A 380 4.09 8.68 -14.31
CA PHE A 380 4.89 9.91 -14.34
C PHE A 380 4.05 11.18 -14.31
N ILE A 381 3.02 11.26 -15.17
CA ILE A 381 2.17 12.44 -15.27
C ILE A 381 1.39 12.64 -13.96
N VAL A 382 0.82 11.58 -13.41
CA VAL A 382 0.08 11.63 -12.13
C VAL A 382 1.00 12.06 -10.98
N GLY A 383 2.21 11.48 -10.89
CA GLY A 383 3.19 11.85 -9.88
C GLY A 383 3.57 13.32 -9.96
N PHE A 384 3.89 13.81 -11.17
CA PHE A 384 4.22 15.22 -11.38
C PHE A 384 3.05 16.15 -11.05
N THR A 385 1.82 15.78 -11.46
CA THR A 385 0.60 16.52 -11.10
C THR A 385 0.41 16.60 -9.60
N THR A 386 0.58 15.46 -8.89
CA THR A 386 0.50 15.40 -7.43
C THR A 386 1.50 16.37 -6.79
N LEU A 387 2.75 16.35 -7.23
CA LEU A 387 3.77 17.27 -6.72
C LEU A 387 3.42 18.73 -6.98
N ALA A 388 3.09 19.08 -8.23
CA ALA A 388 2.77 20.45 -8.63
C ALA A 388 1.57 21.01 -7.86
N MET A 389 0.49 20.23 -7.75
CA MET A 389 -0.69 20.63 -6.99
C MET A 389 -0.44 20.68 -5.49
N SER A 390 0.38 19.78 -4.94
CA SER A 390 0.75 19.82 -3.51
C SER A 390 1.50 21.10 -3.17
N VAL A 391 2.50 21.47 -3.97
CA VAL A 391 3.28 22.70 -3.79
C VAL A 391 2.40 23.95 -3.96
N ALA A 392 1.43 23.91 -4.87
CA ALA A 392 0.57 25.04 -5.15
C ALA A 392 -0.55 25.22 -4.12
N LEU A 393 -1.11 24.14 -3.56
CA LEU A 393 -2.34 24.22 -2.75
C LEU A 393 -2.09 24.05 -1.25
N ILE A 394 -1.19 23.15 -0.85
CA ILE A 394 -0.99 22.84 0.58
C ILE A 394 -0.54 24.06 1.38
N PRO A 395 0.38 24.93 0.89
CA PRO A 395 0.79 26.12 1.65
C PRO A 395 -0.35 27.09 1.98
N TRP A 396 -1.42 27.11 1.19
CA TRP A 396 -2.51 28.07 1.32
C TRP A 396 -3.74 27.52 2.04
N ILE A 397 -4.06 26.24 1.82
CA ILE A 397 -5.29 25.64 2.31
C ILE A 397 -5.04 24.30 2.99
N HIS A 398 -3.80 24.04 3.43
CA HIS A 398 -3.36 22.92 4.28
C HIS A 398 -3.96 21.54 3.90
N GLU A 399 -4.64 20.86 4.83
CA GLU A 399 -5.22 19.54 4.62
C GLU A 399 -6.32 19.51 3.55
N THR A 400 -7.03 20.60 3.36
CA THR A 400 -7.99 20.77 2.26
C THR A 400 -7.26 20.78 0.92
N GLY A 401 -6.08 21.42 0.84
CA GLY A 401 -5.22 21.41 -0.33
C GLY A 401 -4.73 20.02 -0.68
N ALA A 402 -4.38 19.22 0.32
CA ALA A 402 -4.01 17.81 0.11
C ALA A 402 -5.19 16.99 -0.42
N ALA A 403 -6.39 17.16 0.12
CA ALA A 403 -7.59 16.48 -0.35
C ALA A 403 -7.95 16.89 -1.80
N ILE A 404 -7.87 18.18 -2.14
CA ILE A 404 -8.09 18.68 -3.51
C ILE A 404 -7.01 18.15 -4.45
N THR A 405 -5.75 18.11 -4.02
CA THR A 405 -4.65 17.51 -4.79
C THR A 405 -4.94 16.05 -5.10
N HIS A 406 -5.44 15.28 -4.12
CA HIS A 406 -5.83 13.89 -4.33
C HIS A 406 -6.93 13.74 -5.40
N VAL A 407 -7.93 14.63 -5.40
CA VAL A 407 -8.98 14.67 -6.44
C VAL A 407 -8.40 15.05 -7.79
N GLY A 408 -7.60 16.11 -7.87
CA GLY A 408 -7.00 16.59 -9.12
C GLY A 408 -6.09 15.56 -9.78
N ALA A 409 -5.22 14.92 -8.97
CA ALA A 409 -4.37 13.83 -9.44
C ALA A 409 -5.20 12.62 -9.90
N GLY A 410 -6.28 12.29 -9.18
CA GLY A 410 -7.23 11.25 -9.57
C GLY A 410 -7.95 11.55 -10.89
N LEU A 411 -8.36 12.81 -11.11
CA LEU A 411 -8.95 13.26 -12.38
C LEU A 411 -7.96 13.12 -13.55
N ILE A 412 -6.73 13.60 -13.39
CA ILE A 412 -5.69 13.48 -14.39
C ILE A 412 -5.39 12.01 -14.69
N TYR A 413 -5.30 11.17 -13.67
CA TYR A 413 -5.10 9.73 -13.84
C TYR A 413 -6.24 9.10 -14.63
N PHE A 414 -7.49 9.44 -14.31
CA PHE A 414 -8.67 8.94 -15.00
C PHE A 414 -8.65 9.31 -16.49
N PHE A 415 -8.41 10.58 -16.85
CA PHE A 415 -8.42 11.01 -18.24
C PHE A 415 -7.27 10.39 -19.05
N ILE A 416 -6.06 10.29 -18.47
CA ILE A 416 -4.91 9.70 -19.15
C ILE A 416 -5.12 8.21 -19.39
N ILE A 417 -5.59 7.48 -18.39
CA ILE A 417 -5.84 6.04 -18.52
C ILE A 417 -6.99 5.79 -19.52
N LEU A 418 -8.03 6.62 -19.50
CA LEU A 418 -9.13 6.53 -20.46
C LEU A 418 -8.67 6.81 -21.90
N TYR A 419 -7.76 7.77 -22.08
CA TYR A 419 -7.13 8.04 -23.37
C TYR A 419 -6.35 6.82 -23.88
N TYR A 420 -5.48 6.23 -23.05
CA TYR A 420 -4.72 5.02 -23.44
C TYR A 420 -5.63 3.82 -23.66
N TYR A 421 -6.69 3.67 -22.88
CA TYR A 421 -7.69 2.63 -23.09
C TYR A 421 -8.36 2.77 -24.46
N ARG A 422 -8.85 3.98 -24.80
CA ARG A 422 -9.47 4.25 -26.12
C ARG A 422 -8.50 3.99 -27.27
N LYS A 423 -7.25 4.41 -27.14
CA LYS A 423 -6.20 4.15 -28.11
C LYS A 423 -5.96 2.64 -28.31
N CYS A 424 -5.86 1.89 -27.22
CA CYS A 424 -5.67 0.42 -27.26
C CYS A 424 -6.86 -0.28 -27.93
N VAL A 425 -8.10 0.11 -27.62
CA VAL A 425 -9.31 -0.43 -28.26
C VAL A 425 -9.35 -0.14 -29.75
N LEU A 426 -8.92 1.05 -30.19
CA LEU A 426 -8.83 1.42 -31.60
C LEU A 426 -7.79 0.57 -32.33
N GLU A 427 -6.59 0.40 -31.75
CA GLU A 427 -5.54 -0.45 -32.31
C GLU A 427 -6.02 -1.90 -32.48
N ASN A 428 -6.71 -2.47 -31.46
CA ASN A 428 -7.27 -3.81 -31.51
C ASN A 428 -8.34 -3.97 -32.63
N LYS A 429 -9.17 -2.94 -32.87
CA LYS A 429 -10.15 -2.92 -33.95
C LYS A 429 -9.46 -2.90 -35.34
N LEU A 430 -8.47 -2.04 -35.53
CA LEU A 430 -7.71 -1.95 -36.77
C LEU A 430 -7.00 -3.24 -37.14
N GLN A 431 -6.37 -3.89 -36.14
CA GLN A 431 -5.73 -5.20 -36.36
C GLN A 431 -6.73 -6.30 -36.77
N THR A 432 -7.96 -6.23 -36.28
CA THR A 432 -9.01 -7.19 -36.65
C THR A 432 -9.47 -6.97 -38.08
N ILE A 433 -9.63 -5.72 -38.52
CA ILE A 433 -10.00 -5.38 -39.92
C ILE A 433 -8.90 -5.82 -40.89
N ALA A 434 -7.63 -5.54 -40.54
CA ALA A 434 -6.49 -5.94 -41.37
C ALA A 434 -6.37 -7.48 -41.52
N LYS A 435 -6.63 -8.24 -40.46
CA LYS A 435 -6.66 -9.71 -40.55
C LYS A 435 -7.86 -10.25 -41.33
N GLY A 436 -9.00 -9.59 -41.26
CA GLY A 436 -10.21 -9.96 -42.07
C GLY A 436 -10.05 -9.69 -43.56
N THR A 437 -9.36 -8.63 -43.95
CA THR A 437 -9.07 -8.35 -45.35
C THR A 437 -8.06 -9.28 -45.99
N VAL A 438 -7.09 -9.77 -45.22
CA VAL A 438 -6.11 -10.79 -45.68
C VAL A 438 -6.76 -12.15 -45.92
N ASN A 439 -7.72 -12.55 -45.07
CA ASN A 439 -8.42 -13.85 -45.22
C ASN A 439 -9.47 -13.86 -46.33
N ASN A 440 -9.94 -12.72 -46.80
CA ASN A 440 -10.89 -12.64 -47.92
C ASN A 440 -10.19 -12.57 -49.30
N ASN A 441 -8.87 -12.39 -49.34
CA ASN A 441 -8.08 -12.31 -50.59
C ASN A 441 -7.27 -13.63 -50.85
N ASN A 442 -7.43 -14.67 -50.02
CA ASN A 442 -6.96 -16.02 -50.26
C ASN A 442 -8.17 -16.96 -50.45
#